data_7e463e0391ab24532681f0ad9dfe69bd
#
_entry.id   7e463e0391ab24532681f0ad9dfe69bd
#
_cell.length_a   1.000
_cell.length_b   1.000
_cell.length_c   1.000
_cell.angle_alpha   90.00
_cell.angle_beta   90.00
_cell.angle_gamma   90.00
#
_symmetry.space_group_name_H-M   'P 1'
#
loop_
_entity.id
_entity.type
_entity.pdbx_description
1 polymer ?
#
loop_
_entity_poly.entity_id
_entity_poly.type
_entity_poly.pdbx_seq_one_letter_code
_entity_poly.pdbx_strand_id
1 'polypeptide(L)'
;MSAEHTCSDLIAIIGATGVVGREAITILESRGIARSRIVALASERSVGSLIPYAGGHVTVESAEACDFAGVSVALFCASSDVAQQLSPRVTQAGATVIDNSSAFRLRQDVPLVVPEINHATLAQGPSLIANPNCSAVILTISLEPLRNAFGLAAIDLATYQAVSGAGQGGIDDLLGQVNATAAGHVQAPTYFREPCLFNVFSHDSAVELDAGLNVEERKIIDEARKIWNLPTLRITPTCVRVPVLRAHTQAITVELSRPASEREVRGAFASARGVRVIDDRATSNFPTPLKAAHGDDVLVGRIRPDPGTPLDAAGRSTRWCVLACGDQLRKGAALNAVQIAELVGLLPAGRPQPDLGVADRTYREATSESPALTH
;
A
#
# COMPACT_ATOMS: atom_id res chain seq x y z
N MET A 1 -11.87 43.07 -17.21
CA MET A 1 -10.92 42.06 -17.73
C MET A 1 -10.59 41.15 -16.56
N SER A 2 -11.36 40.07 -16.43
CA SER A 2 -11.15 39.04 -15.41
C SER A 2 -9.92 38.23 -15.79
N ALA A 3 -8.92 38.20 -14.91
CA ALA A 3 -7.79 37.29 -15.06
C ALA A 3 -8.33 35.87 -14.99
N GLU A 4 -8.37 35.18 -16.13
CA GLU A 4 -8.51 33.75 -16.18
C GLU A 4 -7.29 33.17 -15.45
N HIS A 5 -7.50 32.72 -14.23
CA HIS A 5 -6.60 31.78 -13.58
C HIS A 5 -6.68 30.51 -14.45
N THR A 6 -5.68 30.32 -15.30
CA THR A 6 -5.41 29.01 -15.89
C THR A 6 -5.07 28.08 -14.74
N CYS A 7 -6.11 27.40 -14.21
CA CYS A 7 -5.96 26.40 -13.19
C CYS A 7 -5.06 25.31 -13.77
N SER A 8 -3.86 25.18 -13.25
CA SER A 8 -2.92 24.13 -13.61
C SER A 8 -3.53 22.80 -13.14
N ASP A 9 -3.83 21.89 -14.06
CA ASP A 9 -4.62 20.69 -13.78
C ASP A 9 -3.88 19.40 -14.10
N LEU A 10 -2.57 19.49 -14.38
CA LEU A 10 -1.76 18.32 -14.72
C LEU A 10 -1.41 17.49 -13.48
N ILE A 11 -1.37 16.19 -13.67
CA ILE A 11 -1.01 15.19 -12.66
C ILE A 11 0.26 14.51 -13.13
N ALA A 12 1.36 14.74 -12.44
CA ALA A 12 2.63 14.09 -12.73
C ALA A 12 2.76 12.79 -11.93
N ILE A 13 3.17 11.71 -12.60
CA ILE A 13 3.50 10.44 -11.96
C ILE A 13 4.98 10.18 -12.17
N ILE A 14 5.80 10.41 -11.13
CA ILE A 14 7.25 10.18 -11.14
C ILE A 14 7.52 8.71 -10.82
N GLY A 15 8.19 7.98 -11.69
CA GLY A 15 8.33 6.53 -11.62
C GLY A 15 7.14 5.79 -12.28
N ALA A 16 6.56 6.39 -13.31
CA ALA A 16 5.36 5.90 -14.01
C ALA A 16 5.48 4.47 -14.56
N THR A 17 6.69 4.03 -14.91
CA THR A 17 6.96 2.69 -15.46
C THR A 17 7.10 1.59 -14.39
N GLY A 18 7.25 1.97 -13.12
CA GLY A 18 7.30 1.04 -11.99
C GLY A 18 5.91 0.46 -11.64
N VAL A 19 5.88 -0.63 -10.86
CA VAL A 19 4.61 -1.30 -10.48
C VAL A 19 3.63 -0.37 -9.75
N VAL A 20 4.10 0.48 -8.84
CA VAL A 20 3.25 1.46 -8.12
C VAL A 20 2.80 2.58 -9.05
N GLY A 21 3.69 3.07 -9.94
CA GLY A 21 3.35 4.11 -10.93
C GLY A 21 2.28 3.63 -11.93
N ARG A 22 2.41 2.41 -12.43
CA ARG A 22 1.40 1.79 -13.30
C ARG A 22 0.07 1.61 -12.58
N GLU A 23 0.09 1.17 -11.32
CA GLU A 23 -1.12 1.07 -10.49
C GLU A 23 -1.77 2.44 -10.28
N ALA A 24 -0.99 3.50 -10.01
CA ALA A 24 -1.52 4.85 -9.89
C ALA A 24 -2.20 5.33 -11.19
N ILE A 25 -1.58 5.07 -12.34
CA ILE A 25 -2.15 5.37 -13.66
C ILE A 25 -3.46 4.62 -13.89
N THR A 26 -3.53 3.33 -13.57
CA THR A 26 -4.76 2.51 -13.67
C THR A 26 -5.86 3.06 -12.75
N ILE A 27 -5.52 3.49 -11.54
CA ILE A 27 -6.50 4.10 -10.62
C ILE A 27 -7.02 5.43 -11.18
N LEU A 28 -6.14 6.30 -11.68
CA LEU A 28 -6.54 7.59 -12.27
C LEU A 28 -7.45 7.39 -13.49
N GLU A 29 -7.17 6.39 -14.33
CA GLU A 29 -8.04 5.98 -15.43
C GLU A 29 -9.42 5.56 -14.92
N SER A 30 -9.49 4.71 -13.89
CA SER A 30 -10.75 4.26 -13.29
C SER A 30 -11.55 5.41 -12.62
N ARG A 31 -10.88 6.50 -12.25
CA ARG A 31 -11.50 7.75 -11.76
C ARG A 31 -12.00 8.66 -12.88
N GLY A 32 -11.80 8.27 -14.14
CA GLY A 32 -12.22 9.06 -15.31
C GLY A 32 -11.37 10.32 -15.53
N ILE A 33 -10.15 10.35 -15.04
CA ILE A 33 -9.24 11.46 -15.30
C ILE A 33 -8.91 11.49 -16.78
N ALA A 34 -8.99 12.66 -17.41
CA ALA A 34 -8.69 12.80 -18.84
C ALA A 34 -7.21 12.52 -19.12
N ARG A 35 -6.91 11.77 -20.18
CA ARG A 35 -5.53 11.45 -20.59
C ARG A 35 -4.63 12.69 -20.73
N SER A 36 -5.17 13.80 -21.23
CA SER A 36 -4.47 15.06 -21.40
C SER A 36 -3.97 15.69 -20.08
N ARG A 37 -4.47 15.23 -18.93
CA ARG A 37 -4.02 15.66 -17.61
C ARG A 37 -2.89 14.83 -17.05
N ILE A 38 -2.53 13.70 -17.67
CA ILE A 38 -1.52 12.77 -17.14
C ILE A 38 -0.16 13.07 -17.76
N VAL A 39 0.83 13.32 -16.90
CA VAL A 39 2.24 13.46 -17.26
C VAL A 39 3.00 12.27 -16.64
N ALA A 40 3.34 11.30 -17.48
CA ALA A 40 4.06 10.10 -17.06
C ALA A 40 5.57 10.35 -17.13
N LEU A 41 6.24 10.33 -15.98
CA LEU A 41 7.64 10.67 -15.82
C LEU A 41 8.46 9.48 -15.32
N ALA A 42 9.62 9.24 -15.91
CA ALA A 42 10.55 8.21 -15.46
C ALA A 42 12.01 8.63 -15.77
N SER A 43 12.95 7.72 -15.49
CA SER A 43 14.37 7.90 -15.85
C SER A 43 14.56 7.86 -17.36
N GLU A 44 15.67 8.41 -17.86
CA GLU A 44 16.05 8.44 -19.28
C GLU A 44 15.92 7.07 -19.99
N ARG A 45 16.15 5.97 -19.28
CA ARG A 45 16.04 4.61 -19.83
C ARG A 45 14.62 4.26 -20.29
N SER A 46 13.62 4.93 -19.76
CA SER A 46 12.21 4.65 -20.03
C SER A 46 11.54 5.71 -20.91
N VAL A 47 12.25 6.77 -21.29
CA VAL A 47 11.72 7.83 -22.16
C VAL A 47 11.26 7.26 -23.50
N GLY A 48 10.10 7.68 -23.97
CA GLY A 48 9.46 7.19 -25.18
C GLY A 48 8.65 5.91 -25.00
N SER A 49 8.73 5.23 -23.84
CA SER A 49 7.86 4.09 -23.56
C SER A 49 6.39 4.54 -23.53
N LEU A 50 5.50 3.64 -23.93
CA LEU A 50 4.07 3.89 -23.98
C LEU A 50 3.37 3.16 -22.84
N ILE A 51 2.55 3.87 -22.07
CA ILE A 51 1.71 3.29 -21.02
C ILE A 51 0.26 3.34 -21.49
N PRO A 52 -0.47 2.21 -21.56
CA PRO A 52 -1.89 2.18 -21.94
C PRO A 52 -2.73 3.10 -21.03
N TYR A 53 -3.65 3.87 -21.61
CA TYR A 53 -4.57 4.75 -20.90
C TYR A 53 -5.79 5.11 -21.76
N ALA A 54 -6.99 4.81 -21.28
CA ALA A 54 -8.27 5.24 -21.87
C ALA A 54 -8.38 4.98 -23.39
N GLY A 55 -8.08 3.76 -23.81
CA GLY A 55 -8.12 3.36 -25.24
C GLY A 55 -6.99 3.92 -26.09
N GLY A 56 -6.00 4.57 -25.50
CA GLY A 56 -4.78 5.07 -26.16
C GLY A 56 -3.57 4.87 -25.26
N HIS A 57 -2.61 5.77 -25.33
CA HIS A 57 -1.36 5.70 -24.57
C HIS A 57 -0.98 7.06 -24.00
N VAL A 58 -0.25 7.05 -22.89
CA VAL A 58 0.54 8.18 -22.38
C VAL A 58 2.00 7.86 -22.67
N THR A 59 2.71 8.81 -23.28
CA THR A 59 4.15 8.68 -23.54
C THR A 59 4.94 9.06 -22.29
N VAL A 60 5.93 8.26 -21.95
CA VAL A 60 6.82 8.52 -20.81
C VAL A 60 7.86 9.56 -21.21
N GLU A 61 8.00 10.60 -20.37
CA GLU A 61 8.95 11.68 -20.52
C GLU A 61 10.02 11.62 -19.42
N SER A 62 11.10 12.40 -19.59
CA SER A 62 12.19 12.49 -18.61
C SER A 62 11.74 13.26 -17.36
N ALA A 63 11.89 12.63 -16.19
CA ALA A 63 11.62 13.28 -14.91
C ALA A 63 12.68 14.36 -14.59
N GLU A 64 13.90 14.21 -15.08
CA GLU A 64 14.97 15.18 -14.87
C GLU A 64 14.80 16.43 -15.73
N ALA A 65 14.31 16.28 -16.96
CA ALA A 65 14.12 17.37 -17.91
C ALA A 65 12.80 18.14 -17.71
N CYS A 66 11.84 17.57 -16.98
CA CYS A 66 10.52 18.19 -16.75
C CYS A 66 10.65 19.47 -15.91
N ASP A 67 10.02 20.57 -16.34
CA ASP A 67 9.97 21.83 -15.60
C ASP A 67 8.82 21.91 -14.60
N PHE A 68 7.89 20.93 -14.62
CA PHE A 68 6.68 20.84 -13.82
C PHE A 68 5.67 21.97 -13.98
N ALA A 69 5.81 22.79 -15.03
CA ALA A 69 4.87 23.87 -15.31
C ALA A 69 3.45 23.31 -15.53
N GLY A 70 2.44 23.87 -14.85
CA GLY A 70 1.05 23.44 -14.95
C GLY A 70 0.71 22.16 -14.17
N VAL A 71 1.64 21.56 -13.45
CA VAL A 71 1.37 20.43 -12.56
C VAL A 71 0.73 20.92 -11.26
N SER A 72 -0.41 20.35 -10.89
CA SER A 72 -1.09 20.61 -9.60
C SER A 72 -0.67 19.63 -8.52
N VAL A 73 -0.47 18.37 -8.90
CA VAL A 73 -0.05 17.29 -7.99
C VAL A 73 0.96 16.38 -8.66
N ALA A 74 1.97 15.98 -7.90
CA ALA A 74 2.97 15.00 -8.32
C ALA A 74 2.96 13.78 -7.38
N LEU A 75 2.61 12.62 -7.94
CA LEU A 75 2.65 11.33 -7.25
C LEU A 75 4.04 10.72 -7.45
N PHE A 76 4.83 10.64 -6.39
CA PHE A 76 6.16 10.04 -6.42
C PHE A 76 6.05 8.53 -6.17
N CYS A 77 6.34 7.75 -7.19
CA CYS A 77 6.36 6.29 -7.19
C CYS A 77 7.79 5.78 -7.50
N ALA A 78 8.79 6.49 -7.02
CA ALA A 78 10.21 6.27 -7.28
C ALA A 78 10.99 6.06 -5.97
N SER A 79 12.33 5.96 -6.05
CA SER A 79 13.20 5.80 -4.90
C SER A 79 13.26 7.05 -4.01
N SER A 80 13.75 6.88 -2.78
CA SER A 80 13.94 7.99 -1.83
C SER A 80 14.91 9.05 -2.37
N ASP A 81 15.94 8.65 -3.12
CA ASP A 81 16.91 9.59 -3.70
C ASP A 81 16.24 10.49 -4.74
N VAL A 82 15.42 9.91 -5.63
CA VAL A 82 14.64 10.66 -6.62
C VAL A 82 13.65 11.60 -5.93
N ALA A 83 12.99 11.13 -4.86
CA ALA A 83 12.05 11.95 -4.10
C ALA A 83 12.77 13.16 -3.47
N GLN A 84 13.92 12.97 -2.84
CA GLN A 84 14.73 14.04 -2.24
C GLN A 84 15.23 15.05 -3.28
N GLN A 85 15.66 14.56 -4.44
CA GLN A 85 16.21 15.38 -5.51
C GLN A 85 15.15 16.24 -6.20
N LEU A 86 13.98 15.66 -6.52
CA LEU A 86 12.99 16.33 -7.36
C LEU A 86 11.89 17.07 -6.57
N SER A 87 11.58 16.67 -5.32
CA SER A 87 10.52 17.33 -4.55
C SER A 87 10.68 18.84 -4.42
N PRO A 88 11.90 19.41 -4.19
CA PRO A 88 12.07 20.85 -4.12
C PRO A 88 11.69 21.56 -5.41
N ARG A 89 12.03 20.99 -6.59
CA ARG A 89 11.69 21.55 -7.89
C ARG A 89 10.18 21.53 -8.13
N VAL A 90 9.53 20.44 -7.77
CA VAL A 90 8.09 20.27 -7.91
C VAL A 90 7.33 21.25 -7.03
N THR A 91 7.73 21.39 -5.76
CA THR A 91 7.09 22.35 -4.84
C THR A 91 7.35 23.81 -5.22
N GLN A 92 8.53 24.13 -5.76
CA GLN A 92 8.86 25.46 -6.30
C GLN A 92 8.02 25.82 -7.53
N ALA A 93 7.65 24.84 -8.35
CA ALA A 93 6.71 25.01 -9.46
C ALA A 93 5.24 25.19 -9.01
N GLY A 94 4.95 25.10 -7.72
CA GLY A 94 3.62 25.27 -7.13
C GLY A 94 2.79 24.00 -7.00
N ALA A 95 3.36 22.84 -7.35
CA ALA A 95 2.66 21.55 -7.23
C ALA A 95 2.76 20.97 -5.82
N THR A 96 1.74 20.22 -5.41
CA THR A 96 1.79 19.41 -4.20
C THR A 96 2.43 18.06 -4.48
N VAL A 97 3.42 17.68 -3.66
CA VAL A 97 4.09 16.38 -3.71
C VAL A 97 3.40 15.40 -2.78
N ILE A 98 3.07 14.20 -3.30
CA ILE A 98 2.65 13.05 -2.50
C ILE A 98 3.67 11.93 -2.73
N ASP A 99 4.49 11.64 -1.72
CA ASP A 99 5.64 10.76 -1.83
C ASP A 99 5.38 9.37 -1.25
N ASN A 100 5.49 8.32 -2.09
CA ASN A 100 5.40 6.93 -1.67
C ASN A 100 6.73 6.36 -1.13
N SER A 101 7.84 7.08 -1.28
CA SER A 101 9.14 6.62 -0.77
C SER A 101 9.24 6.77 0.76
N SER A 102 10.33 6.30 1.33
CA SER A 102 10.58 6.50 2.76
C SER A 102 11.28 7.83 3.11
N ALA A 103 11.57 8.69 2.11
CA ALA A 103 12.42 9.87 2.26
C ALA A 103 11.92 10.85 3.33
N PHE A 104 10.61 11.03 3.44
CA PHE A 104 10.02 12.11 4.26
C PHE A 104 9.12 11.60 5.39
N ARG A 105 8.86 10.30 5.48
CA ARG A 105 7.84 9.73 6.37
C ARG A 105 8.01 10.07 7.84
N LEU A 106 9.24 10.12 8.34
CA LEU A 106 9.53 10.38 9.75
C LEU A 106 9.89 11.86 10.04
N ARG A 107 9.93 12.73 9.03
CA ARG A 107 10.11 14.16 9.24
C ARG A 107 8.90 14.73 9.99
N GLN A 108 9.15 15.55 11.04
CA GLN A 108 8.08 16.11 11.87
C GLN A 108 7.23 17.15 11.15
N ASP A 109 7.83 17.88 10.21
CA ASP A 109 7.19 18.92 9.40
C ASP A 109 6.42 18.36 8.19
N VAL A 110 6.49 17.04 7.93
CA VAL A 110 5.80 16.38 6.83
C VAL A 110 4.70 15.46 7.38
N PRO A 111 3.43 15.68 7.03
CA PRO A 111 2.35 14.78 7.44
C PRO A 111 2.50 13.41 6.77
N LEU A 112 2.33 12.35 7.56
CA LEU A 112 2.28 10.94 7.13
C LEU A 112 0.83 10.49 7.17
N VAL A 113 0.20 10.28 6.01
CA VAL A 113 -1.26 10.28 5.92
C VAL A 113 -1.85 8.96 5.46
N VAL A 114 -2.82 8.48 6.23
CA VAL A 114 -3.79 7.46 5.83
C VAL A 114 -5.17 8.14 5.85
N PRO A 115 -5.83 8.31 4.70
CA PRO A 115 -7.08 9.09 4.55
C PRO A 115 -8.18 8.73 5.54
N GLU A 116 -8.35 7.47 5.86
CA GLU A 116 -9.38 6.97 6.77
C GLU A 116 -9.10 7.30 8.24
N ILE A 117 -7.84 7.67 8.58
CA ILE A 117 -7.36 7.75 9.96
C ILE A 117 -7.07 9.20 10.38
N ASN A 118 -6.18 9.87 9.65
CA ASN A 118 -5.59 11.12 10.11
C ASN A 118 -5.63 12.24 9.07
N HIS A 119 -6.62 12.24 8.17
CA HIS A 119 -6.79 13.28 7.14
C HIS A 119 -6.83 14.72 7.71
N ALA A 120 -7.20 14.90 8.95
CA ALA A 120 -7.19 16.21 9.61
C ALA A 120 -5.81 16.88 9.62
N THR A 121 -4.72 16.11 9.51
CA THR A 121 -3.36 16.65 9.41
C THR A 121 -3.11 17.42 8.10
N LEU A 122 -4.00 17.31 7.12
CA LEU A 122 -3.94 18.02 5.84
C LEU A 122 -4.57 19.41 5.87
N ALA A 123 -5.20 19.82 6.98
CA ALA A 123 -5.97 21.06 7.07
C ALA A 123 -5.18 22.34 6.77
N GLN A 124 -3.86 22.31 6.91
CA GLN A 124 -2.99 23.46 6.62
C GLN A 124 -2.49 23.53 5.17
N GLY A 125 -2.92 22.63 4.29
CA GLY A 125 -2.53 22.59 2.88
C GLY A 125 -1.03 22.39 2.67
N PRO A 126 -0.41 21.31 3.19
CA PRO A 126 1.02 21.07 3.01
C PRO A 126 1.36 20.82 1.55
N SER A 127 2.49 21.39 1.09
CA SER A 127 3.00 21.16 -0.27
C SER A 127 3.75 19.85 -0.45
N LEU A 128 4.09 19.17 0.66
CA LEU A 128 4.74 17.86 0.69
C LEU A 128 4.04 16.96 1.69
N ILE A 129 3.57 15.81 1.22
CA ILE A 129 2.81 14.82 1.99
C ILE A 129 3.48 13.47 1.80
N ALA A 130 3.74 12.76 2.89
CA ALA A 130 4.28 11.41 2.85
C ALA A 130 3.16 10.36 2.87
N ASN A 131 3.28 9.38 1.96
CA ASN A 131 2.46 8.18 1.93
C ASN A 131 3.17 7.06 2.72
N PRO A 132 2.50 6.39 3.66
CA PRO A 132 3.17 5.42 4.54
C PRO A 132 3.65 4.15 3.82
N ASN A 133 4.44 3.36 4.55
CA ASN A 133 4.78 1.99 4.18
C ASN A 133 3.53 1.12 4.01
N CYS A 134 3.52 0.23 3.03
CA CYS A 134 2.35 -0.58 2.69
C CYS A 134 1.86 -1.46 3.85
N SER A 135 2.78 -2.06 4.60
CA SER A 135 2.42 -2.88 5.77
C SER A 135 1.90 -2.01 6.93
N ALA A 136 2.42 -0.79 7.10
CA ALA A 136 1.90 0.17 8.07
C ALA A 136 0.49 0.65 7.72
N VAL A 137 0.20 0.91 6.42
CA VAL A 137 -1.15 1.25 5.95
C VAL A 137 -2.13 0.12 6.25
N ILE A 138 -1.80 -1.12 5.86
CA ILE A 138 -2.68 -2.28 6.08
C ILE A 138 -2.92 -2.49 7.57
N LEU A 139 -1.88 -2.43 8.40
CA LEU A 139 -1.99 -2.56 9.86
C LEU A 139 -2.89 -1.50 10.45
N THR A 140 -2.63 -0.24 10.12
CA THR A 140 -3.34 0.88 10.74
C THR A 140 -4.81 0.90 10.34
N ILE A 141 -5.14 0.64 9.09
CA ILE A 141 -6.54 0.52 8.63
C ILE A 141 -7.24 -0.65 9.31
N SER A 142 -6.58 -1.82 9.39
CA SER A 142 -7.20 -3.01 9.98
C SER A 142 -7.51 -2.86 11.47
N LEU A 143 -6.75 -2.06 12.21
CA LEU A 143 -6.93 -1.86 13.65
C LEU A 143 -7.57 -0.53 14.04
N GLU A 144 -7.77 0.41 13.12
CA GLU A 144 -8.39 1.70 13.40
C GLU A 144 -9.75 1.60 14.08
N PRO A 145 -10.65 0.67 13.67
CA PRO A 145 -11.93 0.49 14.36
C PRO A 145 -11.79 0.10 15.83
N LEU A 146 -10.81 -0.75 16.14
CA LEU A 146 -10.54 -1.19 17.52
C LEU A 146 -9.89 -0.08 18.33
N ARG A 147 -8.96 0.67 17.72
CA ARG A 147 -8.34 1.84 18.36
C ARG A 147 -9.39 2.86 18.78
N ASN A 148 -10.30 3.20 17.88
CA ASN A 148 -11.35 4.19 18.15
C ASN A 148 -12.34 3.71 19.21
N ALA A 149 -12.71 2.43 19.16
CA ALA A 149 -13.71 1.90 20.08
C ALA A 149 -13.15 1.57 21.47
N PHE A 150 -11.92 1.05 21.56
CA PHE A 150 -11.41 0.45 22.80
C PHE A 150 -10.02 0.96 23.23
N GLY A 151 -9.31 1.72 22.37
CA GLY A 151 -7.91 2.06 22.55
C GLY A 151 -6.98 0.88 22.31
N LEU A 152 -5.70 1.14 22.08
CA LEU A 152 -4.66 0.12 21.87
C LEU A 152 -3.60 0.20 22.97
N ALA A 153 -3.20 -0.94 23.53
CA ALA A 153 -2.12 -1.05 24.51
C ALA A 153 -0.87 -1.72 23.90
N ALA A 154 -1.05 -2.76 23.06
CA ALA A 154 0.04 -3.44 22.39
C ALA A 154 -0.42 -4.16 21.13
N ILE A 155 0.54 -4.44 20.24
CA ILE A 155 0.33 -5.19 19.00
C ILE A 155 1.50 -6.15 18.81
N ASP A 156 1.20 -7.46 18.66
CA ASP A 156 2.11 -8.47 18.17
C ASP A 156 1.72 -8.82 16.73
N LEU A 157 2.65 -8.78 15.79
CA LEU A 157 2.36 -8.83 14.37
C LEU A 157 3.32 -9.76 13.63
N ALA A 158 2.80 -10.67 12.83
CA ALA A 158 3.56 -11.33 11.77
C ALA A 158 3.01 -10.92 10.41
N THR A 159 3.90 -10.48 9.49
CA THR A 159 3.52 -10.15 8.12
C THR A 159 3.98 -11.23 7.16
N TYR A 160 3.14 -11.57 6.19
CA TYR A 160 3.42 -12.46 5.06
C TYR A 160 3.36 -11.61 3.80
N GLN A 161 4.55 -11.17 3.33
CA GLN A 161 4.63 -10.12 2.31
C GLN A 161 4.84 -10.70 0.92
N ALA A 162 3.94 -10.33 0.00
CA ALA A 162 4.00 -10.68 -1.41
C ALA A 162 5.24 -10.06 -2.09
N VAL A 163 5.76 -10.75 -3.10
CA VAL A 163 6.99 -10.36 -3.81
C VAL A 163 6.87 -9.03 -4.55
N SER A 164 5.69 -8.67 -5.02
CA SER A 164 5.47 -7.39 -5.71
C SER A 164 5.68 -6.15 -4.82
N GLY A 165 5.73 -6.33 -3.47
CA GLY A 165 6.18 -5.29 -2.55
C GLY A 165 7.65 -4.89 -2.76
N ALA A 166 8.46 -5.76 -3.36
CA ALA A 166 9.83 -5.48 -3.80
C ALA A 166 9.92 -4.94 -5.24
N GLY A 167 8.78 -4.65 -5.87
CA GLY A 167 8.71 -4.14 -7.23
C GLY A 167 8.79 -5.23 -8.31
N GLN A 168 9.06 -4.81 -9.55
CA GLN A 168 9.10 -5.71 -10.70
C GLN A 168 10.16 -6.82 -10.55
N GLY A 169 11.32 -6.49 -10.00
CA GLY A 169 12.39 -7.48 -9.79
C GLY A 169 11.97 -8.66 -8.92
N GLY A 170 11.18 -8.41 -7.85
CA GLY A 170 10.66 -9.49 -7.01
C GLY A 170 9.61 -10.37 -7.74
N ILE A 171 8.78 -9.76 -8.59
CA ILE A 171 7.81 -10.48 -9.43
C ILE A 171 8.55 -11.38 -10.42
N ASP A 172 9.52 -10.82 -11.14
CA ASP A 172 10.28 -11.52 -12.18
C ASP A 172 11.09 -12.68 -11.59
N ASP A 173 11.66 -12.50 -10.40
CA ASP A 173 12.41 -13.55 -9.69
C ASP A 173 11.51 -14.74 -9.34
N LEU A 174 10.34 -14.52 -8.74
CA LEU A 174 9.40 -15.61 -8.44
C LEU A 174 8.89 -16.29 -9.71
N LEU A 175 8.47 -15.54 -10.72
CA LEU A 175 7.96 -16.11 -11.98
C LEU A 175 9.04 -16.87 -12.75
N GLY A 176 10.27 -16.37 -12.74
CA GLY A 176 11.42 -17.07 -13.32
C GLY A 176 11.65 -18.42 -12.65
N GLN A 177 11.63 -18.48 -11.31
CA GLN A 177 11.76 -19.75 -10.56
C GLN A 177 10.60 -20.72 -10.85
N VAL A 178 9.35 -20.20 -10.96
CA VAL A 178 8.18 -21.02 -11.34
C VAL A 178 8.38 -21.64 -12.73
N ASN A 179 8.75 -20.83 -13.73
CA ASN A 179 8.92 -21.28 -15.10
C ASN A 179 10.07 -22.29 -15.22
N ALA A 180 11.21 -22.03 -14.56
CA ALA A 180 12.33 -22.96 -14.54
C ALA A 180 11.95 -24.31 -13.94
N THR A 181 11.24 -24.29 -12.80
CA THR A 181 10.78 -25.50 -12.13
C THR A 181 9.79 -26.29 -12.99
N ALA A 182 8.86 -25.60 -13.66
CA ALA A 182 7.93 -26.23 -14.60
C ALA A 182 8.65 -26.89 -15.81
N ALA A 183 9.79 -26.34 -16.22
CA ALA A 183 10.64 -26.89 -17.27
C ALA A 183 11.63 -27.95 -16.76
N GLY A 184 11.56 -28.37 -15.48
CA GLY A 184 12.44 -29.35 -14.87
C GLY A 184 13.84 -28.83 -14.51
N HIS A 185 13.99 -27.52 -14.36
CA HIS A 185 15.25 -26.86 -14.01
C HIS A 185 15.13 -26.17 -12.65
N VAL A 186 16.28 -25.79 -12.06
CA VAL A 186 16.36 -24.95 -10.86
C VAL A 186 16.96 -23.62 -11.27
N GLN A 187 16.25 -22.52 -10.99
CA GLN A 187 16.78 -21.17 -11.14
C GLN A 187 17.24 -20.64 -9.79
N ALA A 188 18.47 -20.17 -9.71
CA ALA A 188 18.95 -19.42 -8.56
C ALA A 188 18.18 -18.07 -8.44
N PRO A 189 18.02 -17.54 -7.23
CA PRO A 189 17.39 -16.22 -7.06
C PRO A 189 18.18 -15.15 -7.81
N THR A 190 17.48 -14.23 -8.47
CA THR A 190 18.08 -13.15 -9.26
C THR A 190 17.90 -11.79 -8.59
N TYR A 191 16.96 -11.68 -7.68
CA TYR A 191 16.62 -10.44 -6.96
C TYR A 191 16.75 -10.60 -5.45
N PHE A 192 16.13 -11.62 -4.86
CA PHE A 192 16.23 -11.90 -3.44
C PHE A 192 17.54 -12.65 -3.11
N ARG A 193 17.91 -12.68 -1.82
CA ARG A 193 19.05 -13.47 -1.35
C ARG A 193 18.73 -14.95 -1.25
N GLU A 194 17.45 -15.27 -1.00
CA GLU A 194 16.94 -16.62 -0.84
C GLU A 194 15.99 -16.96 -1.99
N PRO A 195 15.90 -18.23 -2.43
CA PRO A 195 14.86 -18.67 -3.34
C PRO A 195 13.48 -18.33 -2.77
N CYS A 196 12.63 -17.74 -3.59
CA CYS A 196 11.28 -17.37 -3.17
C CYS A 196 10.29 -18.52 -3.34
N LEU A 197 10.39 -19.28 -4.45
CA LEU A 197 9.48 -20.38 -4.74
C LEU A 197 9.60 -21.48 -3.67
N PHE A 198 8.46 -21.91 -3.12
CA PHE A 198 8.35 -22.93 -2.06
C PHE A 198 9.08 -22.57 -0.76
N ASN A 199 9.38 -21.29 -0.51
CA ASN A 199 10.14 -20.86 0.64
C ASN A 199 9.43 -19.71 1.38
N VAL A 200 9.77 -19.57 2.67
CA VAL A 200 9.43 -18.42 3.52
C VAL A 200 10.73 -17.98 4.19
N PHE A 201 11.05 -16.71 4.08
CA PHE A 201 12.28 -16.17 4.65
C PHE A 201 12.06 -14.79 5.30
N SER A 202 12.96 -14.40 6.21
CA SER A 202 12.93 -13.06 6.81
C SER A 202 12.96 -11.99 5.72
N HIS A 203 12.20 -10.92 5.90
CA HIS A 203 12.16 -9.83 4.94
C HIS A 203 13.58 -9.37 4.56
N ASP A 204 13.81 -9.19 3.27
CA ASP A 204 15.10 -8.97 2.61
C ASP A 204 15.76 -7.60 2.89
N SER A 205 15.12 -6.74 3.68
CA SER A 205 15.71 -5.45 4.08
C SER A 205 16.84 -5.63 5.09
N ALA A 206 17.72 -4.62 5.18
CA ALA A 206 18.85 -4.64 6.10
C ALA A 206 18.39 -4.79 7.56
N VAL A 207 19.21 -5.48 8.37
CA VAL A 207 18.96 -5.69 9.81
C VAL A 207 19.82 -4.73 10.61
N GLU A 208 19.22 -4.06 11.60
CA GLU A 208 19.90 -3.26 12.60
C GLU A 208 20.63 -4.20 13.58
N LEU A 209 21.95 -4.19 13.60
CA LEU A 209 22.74 -5.18 14.34
C LEU A 209 22.47 -5.15 15.86
N ASP A 210 22.25 -3.97 16.42
CA ASP A 210 22.03 -3.81 17.87
C ASP A 210 20.60 -4.17 18.31
N ALA A 211 19.60 -3.80 17.51
CA ALA A 211 18.19 -4.03 17.84
C ALA A 211 17.66 -5.37 17.32
N GLY A 212 18.32 -5.97 16.33
CA GLY A 212 17.87 -7.18 15.66
C GLY A 212 16.64 -6.99 14.76
N LEU A 213 16.15 -5.76 14.61
CA LEU A 213 15.02 -5.42 13.73
C LEU A 213 15.51 -5.22 12.30
N ASN A 214 14.79 -5.73 11.33
CA ASN A 214 15.00 -5.30 9.96
C ASN A 214 14.33 -3.94 9.69
N VAL A 215 14.76 -3.27 8.61
CA VAL A 215 14.27 -1.93 8.25
C VAL A 215 12.75 -1.92 8.03
N GLU A 216 12.15 -3.01 7.53
CA GLU A 216 10.70 -3.08 7.32
C GLU A 216 9.94 -3.11 8.65
N GLU A 217 10.43 -3.86 9.63
CA GLU A 217 9.88 -3.91 10.99
C GLU A 217 9.97 -2.55 11.68
N ARG A 218 11.10 -1.86 11.53
CA ARG A 218 11.30 -0.49 12.05
C ARG A 218 10.28 0.48 11.45
N LYS A 219 10.06 0.45 10.13
CA LYS A 219 9.06 1.28 9.46
C LYS A 219 7.66 1.05 10.03
N ILE A 220 7.24 -0.19 10.22
CA ILE A 220 5.92 -0.52 10.77
C ILE A 220 5.75 0.12 12.15
N ILE A 221 6.75 0.00 13.03
CA ILE A 221 6.71 0.55 14.38
C ILE A 221 6.58 2.07 14.34
N ASP A 222 7.52 2.73 13.68
CA ASP A 222 7.64 4.19 13.74
C ASP A 222 6.51 4.89 12.99
N GLU A 223 6.12 4.34 11.83
CA GLU A 223 5.05 4.90 11.02
C GLU A 223 3.67 4.71 11.64
N ALA A 224 3.35 3.53 12.20
CA ALA A 224 2.08 3.32 12.90
C ALA A 224 1.96 4.24 14.13
N ARG A 225 3.04 4.41 14.89
CA ARG A 225 3.08 5.36 16.01
C ARG A 225 2.81 6.80 15.56
N LYS A 226 3.40 7.22 14.43
CA LYS A 226 3.20 8.57 13.87
C LYS A 226 1.78 8.74 13.33
N ILE A 227 1.24 7.78 12.57
CA ILE A 227 -0.10 7.83 11.99
C ILE A 227 -1.17 7.97 13.09
N TRP A 228 -1.04 7.20 14.17
CA TRP A 228 -1.99 7.21 15.28
C TRP A 228 -1.70 8.26 16.36
N ASN A 229 -0.54 8.94 16.27
CA ASN A 229 -0.04 9.82 17.32
C ASN A 229 0.05 9.11 18.70
N LEU A 230 0.57 7.88 18.70
CA LEU A 230 0.75 7.03 19.88
C LEU A 230 2.25 6.65 20.01
N PRO A 231 3.13 7.57 20.44
CA PRO A 231 4.60 7.39 20.38
C PRO A 231 5.11 6.25 21.25
N THR A 232 4.37 5.85 22.27
CA THR A 232 4.76 4.78 23.22
C THR A 232 4.05 3.45 22.96
N LEU A 233 3.21 3.34 21.91
CA LEU A 233 2.52 2.10 21.59
C LEU A 233 3.53 0.98 21.37
N ARG A 234 3.36 -0.14 22.09
CA ARG A 234 4.20 -1.32 21.92
C ARG A 234 3.77 -2.08 20.66
N ILE A 235 4.69 -2.22 19.71
CA ILE A 235 4.46 -2.97 18.47
C ILE A 235 5.65 -3.91 18.29
N THR A 236 5.37 -5.22 18.15
CA THR A 236 6.38 -6.27 17.97
C THR A 236 6.13 -6.96 16.63
N PRO A 237 6.71 -6.46 15.53
CA PRO A 237 6.55 -7.07 14.22
C PRO A 237 7.58 -8.15 13.96
N THR A 238 7.22 -9.16 13.17
CA THR A 238 8.12 -10.05 12.46
C THR A 238 7.71 -10.08 11.00
N CYS A 239 8.58 -9.63 10.11
CA CYS A 239 8.28 -9.52 8.69
C CYS A 239 8.92 -10.63 7.89
N VAL A 240 8.11 -11.38 7.12
CA VAL A 240 8.60 -12.44 6.25
C VAL A 240 8.14 -12.25 4.79
N ARG A 241 8.96 -12.71 3.87
CA ARG A 241 8.62 -12.81 2.45
C ARG A 241 8.03 -14.19 2.17
N VAL A 242 6.97 -14.21 1.35
CA VAL A 242 6.28 -15.45 0.94
C VAL A 242 6.12 -15.52 -0.58
N PRO A 243 5.98 -16.74 -1.18
CA PRO A 243 5.83 -16.90 -2.61
C PRO A 243 4.41 -16.57 -3.10
N VAL A 244 3.99 -15.34 -2.83
CA VAL A 244 2.70 -14.76 -3.22
C VAL A 244 2.98 -13.56 -4.11
N LEU A 245 2.33 -13.48 -5.27
CA LEU A 245 2.59 -12.40 -6.22
C LEU A 245 2.09 -11.06 -5.70
N ARG A 246 0.85 -10.98 -5.18
CA ARG A 246 0.19 -9.71 -4.82
C ARG A 246 -0.67 -9.88 -3.56
N ALA A 247 -0.82 -8.81 -2.80
CA ALA A 247 -1.48 -8.64 -1.52
C ALA A 247 -0.71 -9.25 -0.34
N HIS A 248 -0.52 -8.41 0.69
CA HIS A 248 0.11 -8.80 1.95
C HIS A 248 -0.92 -9.38 2.91
N THR A 249 -0.49 -10.34 3.72
CA THR A 249 -1.28 -10.86 4.84
C THR A 249 -0.60 -10.50 6.16
N GLN A 250 -1.39 -10.23 7.18
CA GLN A 250 -0.93 -9.91 8.53
C GLN A 250 -1.70 -10.75 9.55
N ALA A 251 -0.98 -11.54 10.34
CA ALA A 251 -1.51 -12.19 11.54
C ALA A 251 -1.24 -11.28 12.73
N ILE A 252 -2.31 -10.79 13.37
CA ILE A 252 -2.24 -9.73 14.36
C ILE A 252 -2.83 -10.24 15.67
N THR A 253 -2.11 -10.07 16.77
CA THR A 253 -2.66 -10.13 18.13
C THR A 253 -2.60 -8.73 18.71
N VAL A 254 -3.75 -8.17 19.04
CA VAL A 254 -3.88 -6.81 19.55
C VAL A 254 -4.35 -6.83 21.00
N GLU A 255 -3.71 -6.03 21.83
CA GLU A 255 -4.14 -5.75 23.20
C GLU A 255 -4.87 -4.41 23.26
N LEU A 256 -6.12 -4.45 23.69
CA LEU A 256 -6.97 -3.29 23.84
C LEU A 256 -6.75 -2.63 25.20
N SER A 257 -6.94 -1.31 25.28
CA SER A 257 -6.84 -0.57 26.56
C SER A 257 -8.00 -0.88 27.51
N ARG A 258 -9.13 -1.40 27.00
CA ARG A 258 -10.26 -1.85 27.79
C ARG A 258 -10.85 -3.15 27.22
N PRO A 259 -11.40 -4.05 28.07
CA PRO A 259 -11.95 -5.30 27.61
C PRO A 259 -13.19 -5.09 26.74
N ALA A 260 -13.38 -5.99 25.76
CA ALA A 260 -14.52 -6.01 24.86
C ALA A 260 -15.05 -7.44 24.68
N SER A 261 -16.35 -7.56 24.41
CA SER A 261 -16.98 -8.80 23.97
C SER A 261 -16.79 -9.00 22.44
N GLU A 262 -16.95 -10.22 21.95
CA GLU A 262 -16.88 -10.52 20.52
C GLU A 262 -17.91 -9.69 19.71
N ARG A 263 -19.10 -9.51 20.26
CA ARG A 263 -20.14 -8.68 19.62
C ARG A 263 -19.71 -7.23 19.45
N GLU A 264 -19.09 -6.64 20.48
CA GLU A 264 -18.59 -5.26 20.42
C GLU A 264 -17.43 -5.11 19.43
N VAL A 265 -16.48 -6.06 19.41
CA VAL A 265 -15.36 -6.07 18.46
C VAL A 265 -15.86 -6.19 17.01
N ARG A 266 -16.78 -7.11 16.73
CA ARG A 266 -17.40 -7.25 15.41
C ARG A 266 -18.20 -6.01 15.02
N GLY A 267 -18.90 -5.39 15.97
CA GLY A 267 -19.63 -4.15 15.76
C GLY A 267 -18.72 -2.98 15.38
N ALA A 268 -17.52 -2.90 15.95
CA ALA A 268 -16.55 -1.87 15.59
C ALA A 268 -16.09 -1.96 14.12
N PHE A 269 -15.97 -3.18 13.58
CA PHE A 269 -15.63 -3.38 12.17
C PHE A 269 -16.77 -3.11 11.19
N ALA A 270 -18.03 -3.26 11.61
CA ALA A 270 -19.18 -3.23 10.71
C ALA A 270 -19.37 -1.90 9.97
N SER A 271 -18.92 -0.78 10.56
CA SER A 271 -19.02 0.57 9.98
C SER A 271 -17.66 1.18 9.61
N ALA A 272 -16.61 0.38 9.60
CA ALA A 272 -15.25 0.86 9.38
C ALA A 272 -14.99 1.21 7.91
N ARG A 273 -14.46 2.40 7.67
CA ARG A 273 -14.04 2.84 6.33
C ARG A 273 -12.74 2.13 5.92
N GLY A 274 -12.66 1.70 4.65
CA GLY A 274 -11.47 1.02 4.12
C GLY A 274 -11.27 -0.40 4.64
N VAL A 275 -12.25 -0.96 5.39
CA VAL A 275 -12.25 -2.32 5.92
C VAL A 275 -13.46 -3.09 5.42
N ARG A 276 -13.25 -4.31 4.96
CA ARG A 276 -14.30 -5.26 4.63
C ARG A 276 -14.11 -6.55 5.43
N VAL A 277 -15.13 -6.95 6.18
CA VAL A 277 -15.07 -8.17 6.99
C VAL A 277 -15.41 -9.40 6.13
N ILE A 278 -14.53 -10.39 6.16
CA ILE A 278 -14.75 -11.74 5.62
C ILE A 278 -14.44 -12.72 6.74
N ASP A 279 -15.44 -13.16 7.48
CA ASP A 279 -15.24 -13.98 8.67
C ASP A 279 -16.41 -14.97 8.87
N ASP A 280 -16.61 -15.84 7.91
CA ASP A 280 -17.59 -16.93 7.98
C ASP A 280 -16.91 -18.21 8.48
N ARG A 281 -17.16 -18.55 9.73
CA ARG A 281 -16.61 -19.74 10.39
C ARG A 281 -17.25 -21.05 9.90
N ALA A 282 -18.51 -20.99 9.46
CA ALA A 282 -19.24 -22.19 9.05
C ALA A 282 -18.71 -22.74 7.71
N THR A 283 -18.39 -21.85 6.78
CA THR A 283 -17.86 -22.20 5.47
C THR A 283 -16.34 -22.06 5.37
N SER A 284 -15.65 -21.69 6.46
CA SER A 284 -14.22 -21.39 6.47
C SER A 284 -13.81 -20.30 5.47
N ASN A 285 -14.70 -19.32 5.22
CA ASN A 285 -14.45 -18.24 4.29
C ASN A 285 -13.81 -17.04 5.03
N PHE A 286 -12.51 -16.82 4.77
CA PHE A 286 -11.67 -15.85 5.44
C PHE A 286 -10.88 -15.00 4.43
N PRO A 287 -10.20 -13.91 4.87
CA PRO A 287 -9.30 -13.13 4.04
C PRO A 287 -8.18 -13.99 3.43
N THR A 288 -7.88 -13.75 2.17
CA THR A 288 -6.73 -14.32 1.48
C THR A 288 -6.10 -13.27 0.56
N PRO A 289 -4.81 -13.39 0.20
CA PRO A 289 -4.19 -12.51 -0.78
C PRO A 289 -4.96 -12.44 -2.10
N LEU A 290 -5.43 -13.56 -2.62
CA LEU A 290 -6.20 -13.59 -3.88
C LEU A 290 -7.51 -12.79 -3.80
N LYS A 291 -8.18 -12.77 -2.64
CA LYS A 291 -9.41 -11.98 -2.44
C LYS A 291 -9.13 -10.49 -2.24
N ALA A 292 -7.94 -10.16 -1.73
CA ALA A 292 -7.54 -8.78 -1.48
C ALA A 292 -6.89 -8.12 -2.69
N ALA A 293 -6.28 -8.91 -3.58
CA ALA A 293 -5.61 -8.40 -4.78
C ALA A 293 -6.57 -7.57 -5.64
N HIS A 294 -6.09 -6.42 -6.11
CA HIS A 294 -6.82 -5.41 -6.88
C HIS A 294 -8.01 -4.75 -6.16
N GLY A 295 -8.22 -5.06 -4.87
CA GLY A 295 -9.27 -4.46 -4.04
C GLY A 295 -8.83 -3.15 -3.39
N ASP A 296 -9.82 -2.28 -3.10
CA ASP A 296 -9.59 -0.99 -2.43
C ASP A 296 -9.59 -1.15 -0.90
N ASP A 297 -10.28 -2.16 -0.35
CA ASP A 297 -10.41 -2.39 1.07
C ASP A 297 -9.34 -3.33 1.63
N VAL A 298 -9.01 -3.14 2.90
CA VAL A 298 -8.32 -4.15 3.71
C VAL A 298 -9.35 -5.17 4.19
N LEU A 299 -9.14 -6.43 3.83
CA LEU A 299 -9.99 -7.54 4.26
C LEU A 299 -9.60 -7.96 5.68
N VAL A 300 -10.57 -8.09 6.57
CA VAL A 300 -10.37 -8.48 7.97
C VAL A 300 -11.24 -9.70 8.31
N GLY A 301 -10.66 -10.66 9.00
CA GLY A 301 -11.38 -11.86 9.46
C GLY A 301 -10.61 -12.61 10.52
N ARG A 302 -11.03 -13.85 10.81
CA ARG A 302 -10.49 -14.66 11.92
C ARG A 302 -10.56 -13.92 13.26
N ILE A 303 -11.57 -13.07 13.42
CA ILE A 303 -11.79 -12.24 14.61
C ILE A 303 -12.18 -13.14 15.77
N ARG A 304 -11.34 -13.21 16.80
CA ARG A 304 -11.57 -14.05 17.97
C ARG A 304 -10.80 -13.52 19.18
N PRO A 305 -11.26 -13.76 20.42
CA PRO A 305 -10.40 -13.53 21.59
C PRO A 305 -9.15 -14.39 21.51
N ASP A 306 -8.04 -13.90 22.06
CA ASP A 306 -6.82 -14.68 22.20
C ASP A 306 -7.07 -15.85 23.16
N PRO A 307 -6.89 -17.12 22.72
CA PRO A 307 -7.18 -18.27 23.57
C PRO A 307 -6.24 -18.38 24.79
N GLY A 308 -5.09 -17.70 24.76
CA GLY A 308 -4.17 -17.64 25.89
C GLY A 308 -4.55 -16.62 26.97
N THR A 309 -5.59 -15.80 26.72
CA THR A 309 -6.06 -14.78 27.66
C THR A 309 -7.45 -15.12 28.21
N PRO A 310 -7.61 -15.33 29.52
CA PRO A 310 -8.89 -15.62 30.12
C PRO A 310 -9.91 -14.49 29.84
N LEU A 311 -11.16 -14.88 29.62
CA LEU A 311 -12.27 -13.94 29.57
C LEU A 311 -12.62 -13.46 31.00
N ASP A 312 -13.04 -12.20 31.13
CA ASP A 312 -13.59 -11.69 32.38
C ASP A 312 -14.97 -12.32 32.69
N ALA A 313 -15.53 -12.02 33.86
CA ALA A 313 -16.84 -12.57 34.30
C ALA A 313 -18.01 -12.18 33.37
N ALA A 314 -17.84 -11.15 32.52
CA ALA A 314 -18.82 -10.71 31.53
C ALA A 314 -18.52 -11.31 30.11
N GLY A 315 -17.57 -12.24 29.98
CA GLY A 315 -17.19 -12.86 28.72
C GLY A 315 -16.41 -11.93 27.79
N ARG A 316 -15.66 -10.96 28.33
CA ARG A 316 -14.87 -9.98 27.56
C ARG A 316 -13.38 -10.27 27.66
N SER A 317 -12.62 -9.88 26.62
CA SER A 317 -11.16 -9.98 26.56
C SER A 317 -10.54 -8.63 26.24
N THR A 318 -9.32 -8.40 26.72
CA THR A 318 -8.46 -7.32 26.23
C THR A 318 -7.58 -7.77 25.06
N ARG A 319 -7.39 -9.08 24.82
CA ARG A 319 -6.53 -9.57 23.72
C ARG A 319 -7.35 -10.25 22.63
N TRP A 320 -7.09 -9.81 21.40
CA TRP A 320 -7.84 -10.24 20.22
C TRP A 320 -6.89 -10.64 19.09
N CYS A 321 -7.24 -11.72 18.41
CA CYS A 321 -6.55 -12.14 17.18
C CYS A 321 -7.38 -11.75 15.97
N VAL A 322 -6.67 -11.24 14.95
CA VAL A 322 -7.24 -10.78 13.67
C VAL A 322 -6.33 -11.22 12.53
N LEU A 323 -6.90 -11.62 11.41
CA LEU A 323 -6.19 -11.82 10.15
C LEU A 323 -6.60 -10.69 9.19
N ALA A 324 -5.62 -9.96 8.68
CA ALA A 324 -5.85 -8.92 7.69
C ALA A 324 -5.14 -9.24 6.38
N CYS A 325 -5.78 -8.94 5.24
CA CYS A 325 -5.17 -8.99 3.91
C CYS A 325 -5.44 -7.69 3.17
N GLY A 326 -4.41 -7.08 2.58
CA GLY A 326 -4.55 -5.83 1.83
C GLY A 326 -3.65 -5.80 0.61
N ASP A 327 -4.11 -5.15 -0.45
CA ASP A 327 -3.32 -4.95 -1.65
C ASP A 327 -2.27 -3.85 -1.42
N GLN A 328 -1.00 -4.27 -1.30
CA GLN A 328 0.10 -3.38 -0.98
C GLN A 328 0.47 -2.41 -2.11
N LEU A 329 0.16 -2.74 -3.38
CA LEU A 329 0.39 -1.84 -4.50
C LEU A 329 -0.74 -0.81 -4.61
N ARG A 330 -1.96 -1.21 -4.24
CA ARG A 330 -3.16 -0.41 -4.35
C ARG A 330 -3.42 0.37 -3.06
N LYS A 331 -4.14 -0.19 -2.07
CA LYS A 331 -4.41 0.53 -0.81
C LYS A 331 -3.12 0.81 -0.02
N GLY A 332 -2.17 -0.10 -0.07
CA GLY A 332 -0.86 0.09 0.59
C GLY A 332 0.03 1.17 -0.03
N ALA A 333 -0.25 1.64 -1.26
CA ALA A 333 0.58 2.61 -1.97
C ALA A 333 -0.22 3.55 -2.88
N ALA A 334 -0.47 3.14 -4.14
CA ALA A 334 -0.99 4.01 -5.19
C ALA A 334 -2.38 4.60 -4.86
N LEU A 335 -3.32 3.77 -4.38
CA LEU A 335 -4.65 4.23 -4.03
C LEU A 335 -4.63 5.20 -2.84
N ASN A 336 -3.83 4.91 -1.81
CA ASN A 336 -3.70 5.80 -0.67
C ASN A 336 -3.18 7.19 -1.11
N ALA A 337 -2.19 7.22 -2.01
CA ALA A 337 -1.67 8.47 -2.57
C ALA A 337 -2.72 9.23 -3.41
N VAL A 338 -3.50 8.53 -4.24
CA VAL A 338 -4.60 9.14 -5.01
C VAL A 338 -5.69 9.67 -4.08
N GLN A 339 -6.08 8.93 -3.05
CA GLN A 339 -7.06 9.37 -2.06
C GLN A 339 -6.57 10.59 -1.26
N ILE A 340 -5.28 10.70 -0.98
CA ILE A 340 -4.69 11.92 -0.39
C ILE A 340 -4.89 13.11 -1.36
N ALA A 341 -4.62 12.93 -2.65
CA ALA A 341 -4.84 13.98 -3.65
C ALA A 341 -6.32 14.40 -3.78
N GLU A 342 -7.25 13.43 -3.67
CA GLU A 342 -8.69 13.67 -3.63
C GLU A 342 -9.07 14.52 -2.39
N LEU A 343 -8.52 14.21 -1.22
CA LEU A 343 -8.81 14.93 0.03
C LEU A 343 -8.31 16.37 0.05
N VAL A 344 -7.19 16.67 -0.58
CA VAL A 344 -6.68 18.04 -0.68
C VAL A 344 -7.27 18.81 -1.88
N GLY A 345 -8.27 18.25 -2.55
CA GLY A 345 -9.02 18.91 -3.63
C GLY A 345 -8.28 19.00 -4.98
N LEU A 346 -7.19 18.26 -5.13
CA LEU A 346 -6.40 18.24 -6.38
C LEU A 346 -6.92 17.23 -7.41
N LEU A 347 -7.76 16.30 -6.97
CA LEU A 347 -8.46 15.32 -7.80
C LEU A 347 -9.95 15.30 -7.43
N PRO A 348 -10.85 14.97 -8.37
CA PRO A 348 -12.24 14.72 -8.04
C PRO A 348 -12.37 13.52 -7.12
N ALA A 349 -13.26 13.60 -6.13
CA ALA A 349 -13.52 12.49 -5.22
C ALA A 349 -13.98 11.24 -5.99
N GLY A 350 -13.25 10.15 -5.80
CA GLY A 350 -13.55 8.88 -6.47
C GLY A 350 -14.81 8.23 -5.92
N ARG A 351 -15.56 7.57 -6.77
CA ARG A 351 -16.62 6.64 -6.33
C ARG A 351 -15.96 5.34 -5.88
N PRO A 352 -16.44 4.68 -4.80
CA PRO A 352 -16.03 3.32 -4.49
C PRO A 352 -16.24 2.44 -5.74
N GLN A 353 -15.23 1.63 -6.09
CA GLN A 353 -15.43 0.69 -7.19
C GLN A 353 -16.46 -0.37 -6.78
N PRO A 354 -17.37 -0.77 -7.69
CA PRO A 354 -18.22 -1.93 -7.45
C PRO A 354 -17.35 -3.17 -7.25
N ASP A 355 -17.78 -4.06 -6.36
CA ASP A 355 -17.12 -5.33 -6.05
C ASP A 355 -17.03 -6.18 -7.35
N LEU A 356 -15.89 -6.09 -8.03
CA LEU A 356 -15.63 -6.92 -9.20
C LEU A 356 -15.24 -8.29 -8.68
N GLY A 357 -16.15 -9.24 -8.76
CA GLY A 357 -15.99 -10.62 -8.29
C GLY A 357 -14.61 -11.20 -8.60
N VAL A 358 -13.96 -11.68 -7.56
CA VAL A 358 -12.52 -11.99 -7.41
C VAL A 358 -11.99 -13.09 -8.37
N ALA A 359 -12.85 -13.80 -9.09
CA ALA A 359 -12.45 -15.05 -9.76
C ALA A 359 -11.77 -14.91 -11.12
N ASP A 360 -11.87 -13.77 -11.82
CA ASP A 360 -11.59 -13.75 -13.27
C ASP A 360 -10.37 -12.93 -13.73
N ARG A 361 -9.79 -12.05 -12.89
CA ARG A 361 -8.70 -11.17 -13.32
C ARG A 361 -7.29 -11.67 -13.04
N THR A 362 -7.03 -12.21 -11.85
CA THR A 362 -5.66 -12.58 -11.44
C THR A 362 -5.07 -13.72 -12.27
N TYR A 363 -5.90 -14.62 -12.79
CA TYR A 363 -5.43 -15.74 -13.61
C TYR A 363 -5.19 -15.32 -15.06
N ARG A 364 -5.93 -14.37 -15.59
CA ARG A 364 -5.80 -13.90 -16.98
C ARG A 364 -4.62 -12.96 -17.19
N GLU A 365 -4.29 -12.09 -16.25
CA GLU A 365 -3.15 -11.17 -16.39
C GLU A 365 -1.81 -11.92 -16.28
N ALA A 366 -1.69 -12.90 -15.38
CA ALA A 366 -0.50 -13.73 -15.27
C ALA A 366 -0.29 -14.63 -16.52
N THR A 367 -1.35 -14.92 -17.29
CA THR A 367 -1.28 -15.77 -18.49
C THR A 367 -1.26 -14.99 -19.79
N SER A 368 -1.68 -13.72 -19.81
CA SER A 368 -1.73 -12.89 -21.03
C SER A 368 -0.42 -12.18 -21.37
N GLU A 369 0.50 -12.06 -20.42
CA GLU A 369 1.84 -11.48 -20.64
C GLU A 369 2.92 -12.54 -20.99
N SER A 370 2.56 -13.82 -21.03
CA SER A 370 3.50 -14.88 -21.49
C SER A 370 3.47 -14.92 -23.02
N PRO A 371 4.59 -14.72 -23.74
CA PRO A 371 4.62 -14.92 -25.18
C PRO A 371 4.27 -16.38 -25.47
N ALA A 372 3.34 -16.58 -26.39
CA ALA A 372 2.89 -17.89 -26.84
C ALA A 372 4.11 -18.76 -27.16
N LEU A 373 4.23 -19.88 -26.47
CA LEU A 373 5.10 -20.99 -26.89
C LEU A 373 4.56 -21.51 -28.23
N THR A 374 5.08 -20.99 -29.32
CA THR A 374 4.97 -21.65 -30.64
C THR A 374 5.90 -22.84 -30.61
N HIS A 375 5.31 -24.00 -30.87
CA HIS A 375 5.94 -25.31 -31.04
C HIS A 375 7.08 -25.30 -32.07
#